data_a27b65aac59053b52b32f651e2f1cd99
#
_entry.id   a27b65aac59053b52b32f651e2f1cd99
#
_cell.length_a   1.000
_cell.length_b   1.000
_cell.length_c   1.000
_cell.angle_alpha   90.00
_cell.angle_beta   90.00
_cell.angle_gamma   90.00
#
_symmetry.space_group_name_H-M   'P 1'
#
loop_
_entity.id
_entity.type
_entity.pdbx_description
1 polymer ?
#
loop_
_entity_poly.entity_id
_entity_poly.type
_entity_poly.pdbx_seq_one_letter_code
_entity_poly.pdbx_strand_id
1 'polypeptide(L)'
;MKKEELKDFCKSIGIDCVGIAGVGPYYDLEKIIKQRLFNGYTTGMEEPIIEKRVNPKETMENVKSIIVCAFPYYIGNFNESNLSKYCYGEDYHIVVKDMLQQICNHLSDNIDNFDYKIFADNGPLVDRYLAYLSGI
;
A
#
# COMPACT_ATOMS: atom_id res chain seq x y z
N MET A 1 -8.80 -6.30 -17.30
CA MET A 1 -9.60 -6.66 -16.10
C MET A 1 -10.31 -5.44 -15.54
N LYS A 2 -11.56 -5.57 -15.25
CA LYS A 2 -12.34 -4.47 -14.67
C LYS A 2 -12.09 -4.36 -13.16
N LYS A 3 -12.27 -3.15 -12.63
CA LYS A 3 -12.08 -2.87 -11.19
C LYS A 3 -12.94 -3.80 -10.31
N GLU A 4 -14.16 -4.08 -10.71
CA GLU A 4 -15.07 -4.94 -9.95
C GLU A 4 -14.59 -6.39 -9.93
N GLU A 5 -14.05 -6.89 -11.03
CA GLU A 5 -13.47 -8.23 -11.10
C GLU A 5 -12.28 -8.38 -10.15
N LEU A 6 -11.43 -7.36 -10.07
CA LEU A 6 -10.32 -7.33 -9.12
C LEU A 6 -10.83 -7.36 -7.67
N LYS A 7 -11.85 -6.55 -7.37
CA LYS A 7 -12.43 -6.52 -6.02
C LYS A 7 -13.04 -7.87 -5.64
N ASP A 8 -13.74 -8.50 -6.55
CA ASP A 8 -14.34 -9.81 -6.33
C ASP A 8 -13.27 -10.88 -6.06
N PHE A 9 -12.18 -10.85 -6.82
CA PHE A 9 -11.05 -11.74 -6.56
C PHE A 9 -10.44 -11.49 -5.19
N CYS A 10 -10.16 -10.25 -4.85
CA CYS A 10 -9.60 -9.88 -3.55
C CYS A 10 -10.49 -10.37 -2.40
N LYS A 11 -11.79 -10.18 -2.53
CA LYS A 11 -12.76 -10.66 -1.54
C LYS A 11 -12.73 -12.17 -1.40
N SER A 12 -12.57 -12.89 -2.51
CA SER A 12 -12.50 -14.36 -2.51
C SER A 12 -11.30 -14.90 -1.72
N ILE A 13 -10.22 -14.13 -1.61
CA ILE A 13 -9.03 -14.52 -0.85
C ILE A 13 -8.95 -13.85 0.53
N GLY A 14 -10.01 -13.17 0.95
CA GLY A 14 -10.11 -12.59 2.30
C GLY A 14 -9.71 -11.13 2.41
N ILE A 15 -9.57 -10.39 1.31
CA ILE A 15 -9.28 -8.96 1.31
C ILE A 15 -10.55 -8.18 1.00
N ASP A 16 -11.13 -7.54 2.02
CA ASP A 16 -12.38 -6.79 1.86
C ASP A 16 -12.17 -5.34 1.44
N CYS A 17 -11.02 -4.78 1.75
CA CYS A 17 -10.74 -3.36 1.56
C CYS A 17 -9.66 -3.17 0.49
N VAL A 18 -10.10 -2.87 -0.73
CA VAL A 18 -9.23 -2.71 -1.90
C VAL A 18 -9.64 -1.45 -2.67
N GLY A 19 -8.65 -0.65 -3.06
CA GLY A 19 -8.87 0.51 -3.91
C GLY A 19 -7.78 0.63 -4.97
N ILE A 20 -8.01 1.51 -5.94
CA ILE A 20 -7.04 1.78 -7.00
C ILE A 20 -6.77 3.28 -7.01
N ALA A 21 -5.48 3.64 -6.92
CA ALA A 21 -5.02 5.03 -6.98
C ALA A 21 -4.33 5.30 -8.31
N GLY A 22 -4.40 6.56 -8.74
CA GLY A 22 -3.64 7.05 -9.90
C GLY A 22 -2.15 7.17 -9.57
N VAL A 23 -1.34 7.37 -10.59
CA VAL A 23 0.13 7.28 -10.49
C VAL A 23 0.83 8.63 -10.28
N GLY A 24 0.11 9.69 -9.99
CA GLY A 24 0.72 10.98 -9.68
C GLY A 24 1.44 11.64 -10.85
N PRO A 25 2.39 12.55 -10.65
CA PRO A 25 2.93 12.98 -9.34
C PRO A 25 1.89 13.62 -8.42
N TYR A 26 2.10 13.46 -7.11
CA TYR A 26 1.14 13.94 -6.11
C TYR A 26 1.57 15.32 -5.57
N TYR A 27 1.19 16.38 -6.27
CA TYR A 27 1.63 17.75 -5.94
C TYR A 27 1.12 18.25 -4.59
N ASP A 28 -0.11 17.90 -4.21
CA ASP A 28 -0.65 18.28 -2.91
C ASP A 28 0.10 17.61 -1.76
N LEU A 29 0.45 16.34 -1.92
CA LEU A 29 1.28 15.62 -0.96
C LEU A 29 2.68 16.24 -0.86
N GLU A 30 3.27 16.63 -1.97
CA GLU A 30 4.58 17.30 -2.01
C GLU A 30 4.57 18.56 -1.17
N LYS A 31 3.53 19.39 -1.29
CA LYS A 31 3.38 20.60 -0.48
C LYS A 31 3.34 20.28 1.01
N ILE A 32 2.56 19.27 1.40
CA ILE A 32 2.44 18.85 2.79
C ILE A 32 3.79 18.38 3.34
N ILE A 33 4.51 17.56 2.59
CA ILE A 33 5.82 17.05 2.99
C ILE A 33 6.83 18.17 3.17
N LYS A 34 6.89 19.11 2.21
CA LYS A 34 7.81 20.26 2.29
C LYS A 34 7.49 21.15 3.48
N GLN A 35 6.22 21.37 3.78
CA GLN A 35 5.80 22.16 4.94
C GLN A 35 6.21 21.46 6.25
N ARG A 36 6.05 20.15 6.32
CA ARG A 36 6.47 19.38 7.50
C ARG A 36 7.98 19.44 7.71
N LEU A 37 8.77 19.34 6.65
CA LEU A 37 10.21 19.49 6.70
C LEU A 37 10.61 20.89 7.20
N PHE A 38 9.97 21.92 6.67
CA PHE A 38 10.21 23.31 7.10
C PHE A 38 9.94 23.50 8.59
N ASN A 39 8.90 22.87 9.11
CA ASN A 39 8.51 22.93 10.53
C ASN A 39 9.28 21.95 11.42
N GLY A 40 10.19 21.16 10.88
CA GLY A 40 10.95 20.18 11.64
C GLY A 40 10.16 18.93 12.07
N TYR A 41 9.03 18.64 11.44
CA TYR A 41 8.15 17.52 11.79
C TYR A 41 8.54 16.27 11.01
N THR A 42 9.73 15.75 11.27
CA THR A 42 10.21 14.51 10.65
C THR A 42 10.67 13.54 11.72
N THR A 43 10.54 12.25 11.45
CA THR A 43 10.96 11.20 12.39
C THR A 43 12.37 10.68 12.09
N GLY A 44 12.92 11.01 10.90
CA GLY A 44 14.14 10.41 10.40
C GLY A 44 13.98 8.99 9.85
N MET A 45 12.76 8.44 9.92
CA MET A 45 12.44 7.09 9.43
C MET A 45 11.79 7.10 8.05
N GLU A 46 11.39 8.27 7.57
CA GLU A 46 10.79 8.44 6.26
C GLU A 46 11.82 8.30 5.14
N GLU A 47 11.34 7.95 3.95
CA GLU A 47 12.16 8.02 2.74
C GLU A 47 12.71 9.45 2.60
N PRO A 48 14.02 9.65 2.57
CA PRO A 48 14.61 11.00 2.54
C PRO A 48 14.42 11.73 1.22
N ILE A 49 14.19 11.01 0.12
CA ILE A 49 14.03 11.60 -1.21
C ILE A 49 12.55 11.87 -1.47
N ILE A 50 12.16 13.15 -1.45
CA ILE A 50 10.76 13.58 -1.61
C ILE A 50 10.16 13.07 -2.92
N GLU A 51 10.88 13.13 -4.03
CA GLU A 51 10.41 12.63 -5.33
C GLU A 51 9.93 11.17 -5.26
N LYS A 52 10.64 10.32 -4.54
CA LYS A 52 10.24 8.91 -4.37
C LYS A 52 8.95 8.76 -3.58
N ARG A 53 8.63 9.71 -2.70
CA ARG A 53 7.41 9.68 -1.89
C ARG A 53 6.18 10.15 -2.66
N VAL A 54 6.36 11.04 -3.64
CA VAL A 54 5.26 11.72 -4.34
C VAL A 54 5.13 11.32 -5.80
N ASN A 55 6.09 10.58 -6.36
CA ASN A 55 6.07 10.16 -7.75
C ASN A 55 6.35 8.67 -7.89
N PRO A 56 5.33 7.84 -8.06
CA PRO A 56 5.51 6.39 -8.23
C PRO A 56 6.42 5.99 -9.40
N LYS A 57 6.54 6.82 -10.42
CA LYS A 57 7.42 6.54 -11.56
C LYS A 57 8.89 6.51 -11.20
N GLU A 58 9.29 7.14 -10.10
CA GLU A 58 10.65 7.05 -9.57
C GLU A 58 10.98 5.64 -9.06
N THR A 59 9.97 4.88 -8.68
CA THR A 59 10.12 3.49 -8.21
C THR A 59 9.91 2.49 -9.33
N MET A 60 8.97 2.76 -10.23
CA MET A 60 8.63 1.89 -11.36
C MET A 60 8.24 2.75 -12.55
N GLU A 61 9.13 2.87 -13.53
CA GLU A 61 8.99 3.80 -14.66
C GLU A 61 7.69 3.64 -15.45
N ASN A 62 7.28 2.40 -15.69
CA ASN A 62 6.10 2.08 -16.49
C ASN A 62 4.82 1.86 -15.69
N VAL A 63 4.78 2.34 -14.44
CA VAL A 63 3.61 2.16 -13.60
C VAL A 63 2.35 2.78 -14.23
N LYS A 64 1.24 2.03 -14.19
CA LYS A 64 -0.05 2.47 -14.74
C LYS A 64 -1.10 2.71 -13.67
N SER A 65 -1.01 1.98 -12.56
CA SER A 65 -1.95 2.11 -11.45
C SER A 65 -1.32 1.56 -10.18
N ILE A 66 -1.90 1.94 -9.05
CA ILE A 66 -1.49 1.46 -7.75
C ILE A 66 -2.70 0.80 -7.10
N ILE A 67 -2.57 -0.47 -6.77
CA ILE A 67 -3.58 -1.21 -6.04
C ILE A 67 -3.25 -1.09 -4.56
N VAL A 68 -4.22 -0.60 -3.79
CA VAL A 68 -4.05 -0.39 -2.35
C VAL A 68 -4.97 -1.35 -1.62
N CYS A 69 -4.41 -2.13 -0.71
CA CYS A 69 -5.15 -3.07 0.12
C CYS A 69 -4.99 -2.71 1.58
N ALA A 70 -6.08 -2.71 2.33
CA ALA A 70 -6.07 -2.51 3.76
C ALA A 70 -6.43 -3.82 4.45
N PHE A 71 -5.65 -4.18 5.46
CA PHE A 71 -5.80 -5.43 6.21
C PHE A 71 -6.12 -5.10 7.67
N PRO A 72 -7.18 -5.66 8.26
CA PRO A 72 -7.43 -5.49 9.68
C PRO A 72 -6.40 -6.29 10.49
N TYR A 73 -5.84 -5.67 11.51
CA TYR A 73 -4.92 -6.34 12.42
C TYR A 73 -5.55 -6.70 13.76
N TYR A 74 -6.77 -6.24 14.01
CA TYR A 74 -7.50 -6.56 15.24
C TYR A 74 -8.16 -7.93 15.12
N ILE A 75 -7.72 -8.87 15.93
CA ILE A 75 -8.23 -10.25 15.95
C ILE A 75 -8.88 -10.62 17.29
N GLY A 76 -9.27 -9.61 18.10
CA GLY A 76 -9.89 -9.79 19.40
C GLY A 76 -9.03 -9.21 20.53
N ASN A 77 -9.54 -9.34 21.76
CA ASN A 77 -8.81 -8.91 22.94
C ASN A 77 -8.01 -10.07 23.52
N PHE A 78 -6.68 -9.93 23.50
CA PHE A 78 -5.78 -10.78 24.26
C PHE A 78 -5.41 -10.02 25.50
N ASN A 79 -5.95 -10.44 26.65
CA ASN A 79 -5.77 -9.74 27.91
C ASN A 79 -4.30 -9.68 28.34
N GLU A 80 -3.91 -8.59 28.98
CA GLU A 80 -2.66 -8.45 29.73
C GLU A 80 -1.38 -8.35 28.87
N SER A 81 -1.47 -7.98 27.60
CA SER A 81 -0.29 -7.75 26.79
C SER A 81 -0.09 -6.28 26.44
N ASN A 82 1.16 -5.82 26.53
CA ASN A 82 1.57 -4.49 26.11
C ASN A 82 1.91 -4.42 24.60
N LEU A 83 1.87 -5.55 23.90
CA LEU A 83 2.20 -5.61 22.48
C LEU A 83 1.06 -5.11 21.61
N SER A 84 1.40 -4.56 20.46
CA SER A 84 0.41 -4.23 19.43
C SER A 84 -0.27 -5.51 18.95
N LYS A 85 -1.57 -5.40 18.62
CA LYS A 85 -2.39 -6.59 18.30
C LYS A 85 -1.87 -7.38 17.09
N TYR A 86 -1.25 -6.73 16.13
CA TYR A 86 -0.66 -7.42 14.98
C TYR A 86 0.51 -8.35 15.34
N CYS A 87 1.05 -8.23 16.56
CA CYS A 87 2.11 -9.11 17.05
C CYS A 87 1.60 -10.47 17.54
N TYR A 88 0.29 -10.69 17.63
CA TYR A 88 -0.31 -11.89 18.22
C TYR A 88 -0.50 -13.06 17.25
N GLY A 89 0.00 -13.00 16.06
CA GLY A 89 -0.13 -14.07 15.08
C GLY A 89 1.15 -14.22 14.27
N GLU A 90 1.02 -14.76 13.08
CA GLU A 90 2.13 -14.76 12.14
C GLU A 90 2.55 -13.31 11.84
N ASP A 91 3.84 -13.13 11.49
CA ASP A 91 4.34 -11.84 11.05
C ASP A 91 3.45 -11.33 9.91
N TYR A 92 2.77 -10.22 10.15
CA TYR A 92 1.83 -9.68 9.19
C TYR A 92 2.48 -9.33 7.84
N HIS A 93 3.77 -9.01 7.82
CA HIS A 93 4.50 -8.77 6.57
C HIS A 93 4.50 -10.00 5.67
N ILE A 94 4.66 -11.19 6.25
CA ILE A 94 4.64 -12.47 5.51
C ILE A 94 3.25 -12.71 4.95
N VAL A 95 2.23 -12.59 5.78
CA VAL A 95 0.84 -12.85 5.39
C VAL A 95 0.39 -11.86 4.31
N VAL A 96 0.64 -10.56 4.52
CA VAL A 96 0.27 -9.51 3.57
C VAL A 96 0.98 -9.69 2.24
N LYS A 97 2.29 -9.96 2.25
CA LYS A 97 3.05 -10.19 1.01
C LYS A 97 2.52 -11.40 0.25
N ASP A 98 2.17 -12.46 0.94
CA ASP A 98 1.60 -13.66 0.31
C ASP A 98 0.27 -13.34 -0.37
N MET A 99 -0.61 -12.62 0.29
CA MET A 99 -1.91 -12.22 -0.27
C MET A 99 -1.74 -11.26 -1.46
N LEU A 100 -0.82 -10.30 -1.37
CA LEU A 100 -0.51 -9.40 -2.49
C LEU A 100 0.07 -10.17 -3.67
N GLN A 101 0.91 -11.18 -3.41
CA GLN A 101 1.45 -12.04 -4.45
C GLN A 101 0.34 -12.83 -5.16
N GLN A 102 -0.67 -13.29 -4.44
CA GLN A 102 -1.83 -13.97 -5.05
C GLN A 102 -2.59 -13.03 -6.00
N ILE A 103 -2.76 -11.76 -5.63
CA ILE A 103 -3.36 -10.75 -6.52
C ILE A 103 -2.50 -10.59 -7.78
N CYS A 104 -1.20 -10.44 -7.62
CA CYS A 104 -0.29 -10.26 -8.76
C CYS A 104 -0.27 -11.47 -9.68
N ASN A 105 -0.30 -12.67 -9.14
CA ASN A 105 -0.38 -13.90 -9.93
C ASN A 105 -1.69 -13.95 -10.74
N HIS A 106 -2.80 -13.59 -10.13
CA HIS A 106 -4.10 -13.54 -10.80
C HIS A 106 -4.10 -12.51 -11.94
N LEU A 107 -3.55 -11.32 -11.68
CA LEU A 107 -3.44 -10.28 -12.70
C LEU A 107 -2.50 -10.69 -13.85
N SER A 108 -1.39 -11.32 -13.51
CA SER A 108 -0.42 -11.80 -14.50
C SER A 108 -1.03 -12.86 -15.41
N ASP A 109 -1.91 -13.71 -14.90
CA ASP A 109 -2.62 -14.72 -15.69
C ASP A 109 -3.67 -14.11 -16.64
N ASN A 110 -4.15 -12.89 -16.36
CA ASN A 110 -5.22 -12.24 -17.11
C ASN A 110 -4.77 -11.04 -17.94
N ILE A 111 -3.55 -10.54 -17.75
CA ILE A 111 -3.02 -9.36 -18.44
C ILE A 111 -1.67 -9.70 -19.05
N ASP A 112 -1.55 -9.51 -20.35
CA ASP A 112 -0.28 -9.72 -21.06
C ASP A 112 0.73 -8.64 -20.70
N ASN A 113 2.01 -9.03 -20.61
CA ASN A 113 3.13 -8.13 -20.29
C ASN A 113 2.93 -7.39 -18.95
N PHE A 114 2.32 -8.08 -17.98
CA PHE A 114 2.08 -7.54 -16.66
C PHE A 114 3.37 -7.52 -15.85
N ASP A 115 3.73 -6.33 -15.34
CA ASP A 115 4.85 -6.15 -14.43
C ASP A 115 4.35 -5.48 -13.15
N TYR A 116 5.01 -5.74 -12.01
CA TYR A 116 4.55 -5.24 -10.73
C TYR A 116 5.66 -5.15 -9.70
N LYS A 117 5.41 -4.35 -8.65
CA LYS A 117 6.20 -4.35 -7.42
C LYS A 117 5.24 -4.41 -6.24
N ILE A 118 5.63 -5.12 -5.19
CA ILE A 118 4.83 -5.32 -3.97
C ILE A 118 5.53 -4.63 -2.80
N PHE A 119 4.74 -3.88 -2.01
CA PHE A 119 5.22 -3.26 -0.79
C PHE A 119 4.24 -3.54 0.35
N ALA A 120 4.78 -3.88 1.52
CA ALA A 120 4.03 -4.07 2.76
C ALA A 120 4.71 -3.21 3.83
N ASP A 121 4.34 -1.93 3.90
CA ASP A 121 4.88 -0.89 4.76
C ASP A 121 6.35 -0.50 4.53
N ASN A 122 7.04 -1.12 3.61
CA ASN A 122 8.46 -0.90 3.37
C ASN A 122 8.76 -0.17 2.06
N GLY A 123 7.76 0.37 1.41
CA GLY A 123 7.92 1.12 0.18
C GLY A 123 8.19 2.62 0.40
N PRO A 124 8.64 3.33 -0.63
CA PRO A 124 8.93 4.76 -0.53
C PRO A 124 7.68 5.64 -0.55
N LEU A 125 6.55 5.12 -0.99
CA LEU A 125 5.30 5.88 -1.12
C LEU A 125 4.62 6.08 0.23
N VAL A 126 3.75 7.09 0.31
CA VAL A 126 3.01 7.41 1.53
C VAL A 126 1.70 6.62 1.53
N ASP A 127 1.66 5.50 2.26
CA ASP A 127 0.57 4.54 2.24
C ASP A 127 -0.78 5.15 2.60
N ARG A 128 -0.83 6.01 3.61
CA ARG A 128 -2.07 6.67 4.02
C ARG A 128 -2.63 7.59 2.94
N TYR A 129 -1.77 8.28 2.23
CA TYR A 129 -2.20 9.15 1.13
C TYR A 129 -2.74 8.33 -0.03
N LEU A 130 -2.10 7.22 -0.35
CA LEU A 130 -2.58 6.30 -1.38
C LEU A 130 -3.94 5.69 -1.00
N ALA A 131 -4.13 5.32 0.25
CA ALA A 131 -5.41 4.82 0.73
C ALA A 131 -6.51 5.88 0.56
N TYR A 132 -6.22 7.12 0.93
CA TYR A 132 -7.14 8.25 0.72
C TYR A 132 -7.51 8.41 -0.76
N LEU A 133 -6.51 8.44 -1.65
CA LEU A 133 -6.74 8.59 -3.09
C LEU A 133 -7.53 7.44 -3.69
N SER A 134 -7.35 6.23 -3.18
CA SER A 134 -8.01 5.03 -3.69
C SER A 134 -9.46 4.88 -3.21
N GLY A 135 -9.88 5.71 -2.27
CA GLY A 135 -11.22 5.68 -1.71
C GLY A 135 -11.43 4.69 -0.57
N ILE A 136 -10.34 4.24 0.03
CA ILE A 136 -10.39 3.39 1.23
C ILE A 136 -10.68 4.20 2.48
#